data_128b1f53b8ddb8c0ccdce92ee9d89757
#
_entry.id   128b1f53b8ddb8c0ccdce92ee9d89757
#
_cell.length_a   1.000
_cell.length_b   1.000
_cell.length_c   1.000
_cell.angle_alpha   90.00
_cell.angle_beta   90.00
_cell.angle_gamma   90.00
#
_symmetry.space_group_name_H-M   'P 1'
#
loop_
_entity.id
_entity.type
_entity.pdbx_description
1 polymer ?
#
loop_
_entity_poly.entity_id
_entity_poly.type
_entity_poly.pdbx_seq_one_letter_code
_entity_poly.pdbx_strand_id
1 'polypeptide(L)'
;VMTLQEFIDFDDYVRCICIGRDAILPIRYDPHRRCYLVESGYLPPRLGQRVVDDAWKICNALGYDMNSVEFAIKDGVPYAIDFTNPAPDMDYYSITPHYFDIVVDEMVKLALRVASEGRAPRVPYNFGDFLPGGARANEPGPIARILSAGGQPGDAAGGGVVAR
;
A
#
# COMPACT_ATOMS: atom_id res chain seq x y z
N VAL A 1 -19.65 20.40 0.81
CA VAL A 1 -18.85 20.07 2.02
C VAL A 1 -17.39 20.23 1.63
N MET A 2 -16.60 20.91 2.45
CA MET A 2 -15.17 21.10 2.25
C MET A 2 -14.43 20.45 3.42
N THR A 3 -13.45 19.63 3.12
CA THR A 3 -12.58 19.01 4.12
C THR A 3 -11.35 19.88 4.31
N LEU A 4 -11.02 20.18 5.56
CA LEU A 4 -9.78 20.85 5.93
C LEU A 4 -8.91 19.86 6.68
N GLN A 5 -7.63 19.80 6.31
CA GLN A 5 -6.65 18.98 7.03
C GLN A 5 -5.37 19.78 7.22
N GLU A 6 -4.62 19.45 8.26
CA GLU A 6 -3.33 20.04 8.53
C GLU A 6 -2.35 19.74 7.38
N PHE A 7 -1.58 20.74 6.99
CA PHE A 7 -0.46 20.53 6.07
C PHE A 7 0.72 19.93 6.83
N ILE A 8 1.24 18.82 6.31
CA ILE A 8 2.45 18.17 6.82
C ILE A 8 3.64 18.61 5.96
N ASP A 9 4.53 19.39 6.54
CA ASP A 9 5.80 19.76 5.91
C ASP A 9 6.76 18.57 5.96
N PHE A 10 6.70 17.73 4.93
CA PHE A 10 7.30 16.39 4.90
C PHE A 10 8.76 16.38 4.45
N ASP A 11 9.50 15.39 4.98
CA ASP A 11 10.87 15.08 4.59
C ASP A 11 10.90 14.12 3.38
N ASP A 12 9.96 13.17 3.36
CA ASP A 12 9.75 12.20 2.30
C ASP A 12 8.26 12.00 2.03
N TYR A 13 7.94 11.54 0.82
CA TYR A 13 6.58 11.26 0.40
C TYR A 13 6.50 9.86 -0.22
N VAL A 14 5.61 9.05 0.32
CA VAL A 14 5.41 7.65 -0.09
C VAL A 14 4.01 7.47 -0.62
N ARG A 15 3.89 6.91 -1.81
CA ARG A 15 2.62 6.45 -2.34
C ARG A 15 2.61 4.93 -2.39
N CYS A 16 1.76 4.30 -1.59
CA CYS A 16 1.60 2.86 -1.55
C CYS A 16 0.58 2.42 -2.57
N ILE A 17 0.97 1.64 -3.56
CA ILE A 17 0.03 0.90 -4.40
C ILE A 17 -0.34 -0.38 -3.67
N CYS A 18 -1.64 -0.53 -3.39
CA CYS A 18 -2.18 -1.65 -2.61
C CYS A 18 -3.06 -2.51 -3.50
N ILE A 19 -2.76 -3.82 -3.59
CA ILE A 19 -3.45 -4.78 -4.43
C ILE A 19 -3.84 -6.00 -3.60
N GLY A 20 -5.14 -6.33 -3.59
CA GLY A 20 -5.67 -7.50 -2.89
C GLY A 20 -5.56 -7.44 -1.38
N ARG A 21 -5.20 -6.31 -0.80
CA ARG A 21 -5.04 -6.01 0.62
C ARG A 21 -3.82 -6.63 1.29
N ASP A 22 -3.09 -7.49 0.61
CA ASP A 22 -1.90 -8.17 1.11
C ASP A 22 -0.63 -7.81 0.33
N ALA A 23 -0.77 -7.35 -0.90
CA ALA A 23 0.34 -6.86 -1.71
C ALA A 23 0.39 -5.33 -1.63
N ILE A 24 1.42 -4.80 -1.00
CA ILE A 24 1.62 -3.37 -0.80
C ILE A 24 2.98 -2.98 -1.33
N LEU A 25 2.99 -2.06 -2.30
CA LEU A 25 4.18 -1.54 -2.95
C LEU A 25 4.39 -0.08 -2.52
N PRO A 26 5.24 0.19 -1.52
CA PRO A 26 5.58 1.54 -1.14
C PRO A 26 6.58 2.11 -2.15
N ILE A 27 6.20 3.17 -2.83
CA ILE A 27 7.01 3.82 -3.85
C ILE A 27 7.29 5.25 -3.41
N ARG A 28 8.54 5.70 -3.54
CA ARG A 28 8.86 7.11 -3.35
C ARG A 28 8.20 7.94 -4.44
N TYR A 29 7.57 9.03 -4.06
CA TYR A 29 6.87 9.90 -4.98
C TYR A 29 7.30 11.35 -4.80
N ASP A 30 7.52 12.04 -5.91
CA ASP A 30 7.77 13.48 -5.91
C ASP A 30 6.47 14.22 -6.26
N PRO A 31 5.77 14.81 -5.30
CA PRO A 31 4.51 15.48 -5.56
C PRO A 31 4.66 16.80 -6.34
N HIS A 32 5.84 17.43 -6.32
CA HIS A 32 6.11 18.64 -7.09
C HIS A 32 6.27 18.32 -8.58
N ARG A 33 7.00 17.25 -8.87
CA ARG A 33 7.23 16.78 -10.25
C ARG A 33 6.14 15.82 -10.73
N ARG A 34 5.29 15.36 -9.83
CA ARG A 34 4.22 14.38 -10.08
C ARG A 34 4.73 13.10 -10.72
N CYS A 35 5.80 12.54 -10.18
CA CYS A 35 6.41 11.33 -10.70
C CYS A 35 6.83 10.36 -9.60
N TYR A 36 6.76 9.07 -9.92
CA TYR A 36 7.31 8.02 -9.10
C TYR A 36 8.82 7.89 -9.30
N LEU A 37 9.54 7.64 -8.23
CA LEU A 37 11.00 7.51 -8.24
C LEU A 37 11.38 6.05 -8.04
N VAL A 38 12.23 5.54 -8.93
CA VAL A 38 12.76 4.18 -8.83
C VAL A 38 13.98 4.20 -7.91
N GLU A 39 13.73 4.05 -6.62
CA GLU A 39 14.76 4.02 -5.60
C GLU A 39 14.52 2.87 -4.62
N SER A 40 15.53 2.05 -4.40
CA SER A 40 15.48 1.00 -3.39
C SER A 40 16.08 1.47 -2.07
N GLY A 41 15.52 1.00 -0.96
CA GLY A 41 16.10 1.25 0.36
C GLY A 41 16.00 2.69 0.87
N TYR A 42 15.16 3.53 0.26
CA TYR A 42 14.98 4.92 0.69
C TYR A 42 14.29 5.05 2.06
N LEU A 43 13.50 4.06 2.46
CA LEU A 43 12.91 4.00 3.79
C LEU A 43 13.74 3.12 4.72
N PRO A 44 14.06 3.58 5.93
CA PRO A 44 14.60 2.70 6.98
C PRO A 44 13.66 1.50 7.20
N PRO A 45 14.17 0.28 7.45
CA PRO A 45 13.34 -0.94 7.51
C PRO A 45 12.15 -0.85 8.46
N ARG A 46 12.33 -0.27 9.65
CA ARG A 46 11.23 -0.09 10.61
C ARG A 46 10.15 0.87 10.12
N LEU A 47 10.55 1.94 9.44
CA LEU A 47 9.62 2.91 8.89
C LEU A 47 8.87 2.31 7.69
N GLY A 48 9.58 1.62 6.81
CA GLY A 48 8.98 0.91 5.68
C GLY A 48 7.94 -0.11 6.14
N GLN A 49 8.25 -0.91 7.17
CA GLN A 49 7.28 -1.84 7.75
C GLN A 49 6.06 -1.12 8.34
N ARG A 50 6.27 -0.01 9.05
CA ARG A 50 5.18 0.79 9.61
C ARG A 50 4.25 1.34 8.51
N VAL A 51 4.81 1.86 7.42
CA VAL A 51 4.05 2.36 6.26
C VAL A 51 3.20 1.24 5.65
N VAL A 52 3.76 0.04 5.48
CA VAL A 52 3.05 -1.13 4.95
C VAL A 52 1.93 -1.58 5.90
N ASP A 53 2.20 -1.68 7.20
CA ASP A 53 1.20 -2.08 8.20
C ASP A 53 0.04 -1.08 8.26
N ASP A 54 0.33 0.21 8.19
CA ASP A 54 -0.70 1.25 8.22
C ASP A 54 -1.52 1.30 6.92
N ALA A 55 -0.88 1.13 5.75
CA ALA A 55 -1.58 0.99 4.47
C ALA A 55 -2.50 -0.25 4.45
N TRP A 56 -2.01 -1.38 5.00
CA TRP A 56 -2.79 -2.60 5.16
C TRP A 56 -4.05 -2.36 6.02
N LYS A 57 -3.89 -1.73 7.18
CA LYS A 57 -5.01 -1.40 8.08
C LYS A 57 -6.05 -0.53 7.38
N ILE A 58 -5.61 0.52 6.69
CA ILE A 58 -6.48 1.44 5.94
C ILE A 58 -7.28 0.68 4.88
N CYS A 59 -6.62 -0.11 4.02
CA CYS A 59 -7.29 -0.86 2.96
C CYS A 59 -8.30 -1.88 3.51
N ASN A 60 -7.98 -2.54 4.63
CA ASN A 60 -8.90 -3.49 5.25
C ASN A 60 -10.07 -2.79 5.93
N ALA A 61 -9.86 -1.65 6.60
CA ALA A 61 -10.93 -0.87 7.20
C ALA A 61 -11.91 -0.32 6.16
N LEU A 62 -11.37 0.18 5.04
CA LEU A 62 -12.15 0.71 3.93
C LEU A 62 -12.78 -0.38 3.04
N GLY A 63 -12.29 -1.60 3.13
CA GLY A 63 -12.77 -2.71 2.32
C GLY A 63 -12.29 -2.70 0.86
N TYR A 64 -11.25 -1.95 0.53
CA TYR A 64 -10.73 -1.85 -0.83
C TYR A 64 -9.85 -3.04 -1.19
N ASP A 65 -10.08 -3.62 -2.36
CA ASP A 65 -9.19 -4.62 -2.97
C ASP A 65 -8.07 -3.96 -3.77
N MET A 66 -8.28 -2.73 -4.20
CA MET A 66 -7.27 -1.85 -4.80
C MET A 66 -7.34 -0.50 -4.14
N ASN A 67 -6.20 0.09 -3.88
CA ASN A 67 -6.12 1.43 -3.32
C ASN A 67 -4.74 2.06 -3.57
N SER A 68 -4.68 3.39 -3.54
CA SER A 68 -3.46 4.13 -3.31
C SER A 68 -3.55 4.81 -1.96
N VAL A 69 -2.55 4.59 -1.10
CA VAL A 69 -2.43 5.26 0.19
C VAL A 69 -1.19 6.13 0.18
N GLU A 70 -1.37 7.41 0.46
CA GLU A 70 -0.30 8.40 0.42
C GLU A 70 0.12 8.80 1.83
N PHE A 71 1.42 8.73 2.08
CA PHE A 71 2.01 9.13 3.35
C PHE A 71 2.98 10.28 3.17
N ALA A 72 2.77 11.34 3.94
CA ALA A 72 3.78 12.34 4.22
C ALA A 72 4.65 11.83 5.39
N ILE A 73 5.95 11.74 5.21
CA ILE A 73 6.88 11.33 6.26
C ILE A 73 7.49 12.60 6.87
N LYS A 74 7.33 12.76 8.19
CA LYS A 74 7.92 13.86 8.94
C LYS A 74 8.57 13.34 10.21
N ASP A 75 9.85 13.64 10.40
CA ASP A 75 10.64 13.21 11.57
C ASP A 75 10.52 11.69 11.85
N GLY A 76 10.49 10.88 10.78
CA GLY A 76 10.33 9.43 10.85
C GLY A 76 8.93 8.94 11.20
N VAL A 77 7.93 9.82 11.20
CA VAL A 77 6.53 9.49 11.43
C VAL A 77 5.73 9.53 10.11
N PRO A 78 5.04 8.45 9.71
CA PRO A 78 4.18 8.45 8.54
C PRO A 78 2.78 9.02 8.90
N TYR A 79 2.35 10.01 8.15
CA TYR A 79 1.02 10.60 8.22
C TYR A 79 0.25 10.25 6.96
N ALA A 80 -0.83 9.47 7.08
CA ALA A 80 -1.70 9.16 5.95
C ALA A 80 -2.51 10.41 5.58
N ILE A 81 -2.25 10.97 4.42
CA ILE A 81 -2.83 12.25 3.97
C ILE A 81 -3.85 12.09 2.85
N ASP A 82 -3.73 11.04 2.04
CA ASP A 82 -4.73 10.62 1.05
C ASP A 82 -4.77 9.09 1.01
N PHE A 83 -5.96 8.51 1.17
CA PHE A 83 -6.09 7.06 1.32
C PHE A 83 -7.42 6.49 0.80
N THR A 84 -8.14 7.24 -0.01
CA THR A 84 -9.44 6.83 -0.54
C THR A 84 -9.47 6.82 -2.07
N ASN A 85 -8.45 6.25 -2.69
CA ASN A 85 -8.34 6.14 -4.14
C ASN A 85 -8.41 4.66 -4.59
N PRO A 86 -9.64 4.08 -4.75
CA PRO A 86 -9.82 2.67 -5.12
C PRO A 86 -9.51 2.36 -6.58
N ALA A 87 -9.24 3.38 -7.39
CA ALA A 87 -8.87 3.25 -8.80
C ALA A 87 -7.63 4.12 -9.10
N PRO A 88 -6.49 3.82 -8.46
CA PRO A 88 -5.28 4.61 -8.66
C PRO A 88 -4.76 4.47 -10.10
N ASP A 89 -4.10 5.54 -10.55
CA ASP A 89 -3.39 5.52 -11.82
C ASP A 89 -2.17 4.59 -11.70
N MET A 90 -2.22 3.49 -12.45
CA MET A 90 -1.20 2.45 -12.48
C MET A 90 -0.77 2.13 -13.92
N ASP A 91 -0.92 3.08 -14.85
CA ASP A 91 -0.48 2.85 -16.22
C ASP A 91 1.05 2.82 -16.35
N TYR A 92 1.51 2.22 -17.43
CA TYR A 92 2.92 1.99 -17.73
C TYR A 92 3.79 3.27 -17.67
N TYR A 93 3.25 4.41 -18.08
CA TYR A 93 3.99 5.66 -18.09
C TYR A 93 3.96 6.37 -16.74
N SER A 94 2.86 6.24 -16.00
CA SER A 94 2.71 6.86 -14.69
C SER A 94 3.61 6.22 -13.63
N ILE A 95 3.51 4.89 -13.45
CA ILE A 95 4.26 4.19 -12.39
C ILE A 95 5.63 3.72 -12.81
N THR A 96 6.04 3.98 -14.04
CA THR A 96 7.25 3.50 -14.70
C THR A 96 7.23 2.00 -15.07
N PRO A 97 7.98 1.59 -16.11
CA PRO A 97 8.06 0.17 -16.48
C PRO A 97 8.47 -0.74 -15.34
N HIS A 98 9.34 -0.23 -14.46
CA HIS A 98 9.91 -1.00 -13.34
C HIS A 98 8.83 -1.47 -12.33
N TYR A 99 7.89 -0.60 -11.97
CA TYR A 99 6.81 -0.96 -11.06
C TYR A 99 5.61 -1.58 -11.78
N PHE A 100 5.44 -1.29 -13.07
CA PHE A 100 4.32 -1.78 -13.86
C PHE A 100 4.27 -3.30 -13.89
N ASP A 101 5.39 -3.97 -14.15
CA ASP A 101 5.45 -5.43 -14.20
C ASP A 101 5.05 -6.06 -12.87
N ILE A 102 5.49 -5.48 -11.75
CA ILE A 102 5.11 -5.93 -10.39
C ILE A 102 3.60 -5.78 -10.17
N VAL A 103 3.04 -4.64 -10.57
CA VAL A 103 1.60 -4.37 -10.43
C VAL A 103 0.78 -5.33 -11.28
N VAL A 104 1.18 -5.59 -12.52
CA VAL A 104 0.51 -6.55 -13.40
C VAL A 104 0.51 -7.95 -12.78
N ASP A 105 1.63 -8.41 -12.28
CA ASP A 105 1.74 -9.72 -11.63
C ASP A 105 0.80 -9.83 -10.42
N GLU A 106 0.76 -8.84 -9.55
CA GLU A 106 -0.11 -8.84 -8.38
C GLU A 106 -1.59 -8.72 -8.77
N MET A 107 -1.92 -7.96 -9.81
CA MET A 107 -3.29 -7.89 -10.34
C MET A 107 -3.75 -9.23 -10.91
N VAL A 108 -2.89 -9.95 -11.63
CA VAL A 108 -3.20 -11.30 -12.14
C VAL A 108 -3.46 -12.25 -10.96
N LYS A 109 -2.60 -12.23 -9.93
CA LYS A 109 -2.80 -13.04 -8.72
C LYS A 109 -4.11 -12.71 -8.02
N LEU A 110 -4.46 -11.45 -7.91
CA LEU A 110 -5.74 -11.00 -7.34
C LEU A 110 -6.92 -11.53 -8.18
N ALA A 111 -6.88 -11.34 -9.49
CA ALA A 111 -7.96 -11.77 -10.39
C ALA A 111 -8.20 -13.28 -10.32
N LEU A 112 -7.13 -14.07 -10.38
CA LEU A 112 -7.20 -15.52 -10.26
C LEU A 112 -7.74 -15.97 -8.89
N ARG A 113 -7.31 -15.34 -7.81
CA ARG A 113 -7.81 -15.63 -6.46
C ARG A 113 -9.30 -15.34 -6.34
N VAL A 114 -9.74 -14.16 -6.76
CA VAL A 114 -11.15 -13.75 -6.70
C VAL A 114 -12.03 -14.69 -7.53
N ALA A 115 -11.58 -15.08 -8.73
CA ALA A 115 -12.30 -16.01 -9.59
C ALA A 115 -12.38 -17.43 -8.97
N SER A 116 -11.29 -17.93 -8.41
CA SER A 116 -11.24 -19.27 -7.80
C SER A 116 -12.02 -19.39 -6.50
N GLU A 117 -12.06 -18.33 -5.71
CA GLU A 117 -12.80 -18.27 -4.45
C GLU A 117 -14.31 -18.08 -4.65
N GLY A 118 -14.74 -17.67 -5.84
CA GLY A 118 -16.15 -17.30 -6.10
C GLY A 118 -16.63 -16.19 -5.16
N ARG A 119 -15.73 -15.28 -4.80
CA ARG A 119 -15.94 -14.29 -3.76
C ARG A 119 -17.09 -13.34 -4.12
N ALA A 120 -18.11 -13.32 -3.27
CA ALA A 120 -19.19 -12.35 -3.40
C ALA A 120 -18.68 -10.91 -3.21
N PRO A 121 -19.30 -9.91 -3.86
CA PRO A 121 -19.02 -8.51 -3.60
C PRO A 121 -19.15 -8.23 -2.10
N ARG A 122 -18.12 -7.59 -1.53
CA ARG A 122 -18.17 -7.23 -0.11
C ARG A 122 -19.04 -6.00 0.08
N VAL A 123 -19.80 -5.99 1.17
CA VAL A 123 -20.39 -4.76 1.66
C VAL A 123 -19.24 -3.86 2.12
N PRO A 124 -19.11 -2.65 1.54
CA PRO A 124 -18.07 -1.74 1.92
C PRO A 124 -18.27 -1.27 3.36
N TYR A 125 -17.20 -0.86 3.98
CA TYR A 125 -17.16 -0.14 5.26
C TYR A 125 -17.36 -0.99 6.52
N ASN A 126 -16.27 -1.55 6.99
CA ASN A 126 -16.17 -2.15 8.33
C ASN A 126 -15.34 -1.27 9.28
N PHE A 127 -15.54 0.04 9.23
CA PHE A 127 -14.85 0.99 10.10
C PHE A 127 -14.94 0.64 11.58
N GLY A 128 -16.09 0.10 12.01
CA GLY A 128 -16.31 -0.29 13.39
C GLY A 128 -15.31 -1.32 13.91
N ASP A 129 -14.78 -2.17 13.03
CA ASP A 129 -13.81 -3.21 13.40
C ASP A 129 -12.43 -2.62 13.76
N PHE A 130 -12.15 -1.39 13.33
CA PHE A 130 -10.86 -0.73 13.49
C PHE A 130 -10.88 0.45 14.48
N LEU A 131 -12.07 0.79 14.99
CA LEU A 131 -12.20 1.80 16.04
C LEU A 131 -11.77 1.22 17.41
N PRO A 132 -11.30 2.07 18.34
CA PRO A 132 -11.04 1.63 19.71
C PRO A 132 -12.26 0.93 20.29
N GLY A 133 -12.10 -0.35 20.68
CA GLY A 133 -13.20 -1.20 21.16
C GLY A 133 -13.93 -2.01 20.09
N GLY A 134 -13.58 -1.90 18.83
CA GLY A 134 -14.06 -2.77 17.77
C GLY A 134 -13.54 -4.21 17.90
N ALA A 135 -14.35 -5.19 17.50
CA ALA A 135 -14.08 -6.61 17.71
C ALA A 135 -12.75 -7.09 17.07
N ARG A 136 -12.26 -6.41 16.02
CA ARG A 136 -11.01 -6.75 15.30
C ARG A 136 -9.83 -5.87 15.64
N ALA A 137 -9.97 -4.90 16.52
CA ALA A 137 -8.89 -3.98 16.87
C ALA A 137 -7.65 -4.69 17.47
N ASN A 138 -7.83 -5.90 17.99
CA ASN A 138 -6.80 -6.71 18.64
C ASN A 138 -6.42 -7.99 17.89
N GLU A 139 -7.00 -8.27 16.72
CA GLU A 139 -6.56 -9.40 15.92
C GLU A 139 -5.27 -9.05 15.17
N PRO A 140 -4.24 -9.91 15.23
CA PRO A 140 -3.08 -9.72 14.36
C PRO A 140 -3.55 -9.88 12.91
N GLY A 141 -3.40 -8.82 12.13
CA GLY A 141 -3.73 -8.85 10.71
C GLY A 141 -2.86 -9.86 9.95
N PRO A 142 -3.28 -10.30 8.77
CA PRO A 142 -2.40 -11.06 7.89
C PRO A 142 -1.15 -10.22 7.61
N ILE A 143 -0.01 -10.90 7.50
CA ILE A 143 1.26 -10.24 7.19
C ILE A 143 1.16 -9.65 5.79
N ALA A 144 1.16 -8.33 5.68
CA ALA A 144 1.22 -7.67 4.40
C ALA A 144 2.61 -7.86 3.79
N ARG A 145 2.65 -8.23 2.50
CA ARG A 145 3.91 -8.41 1.78
C ARG A 145 4.46 -7.06 1.32
N ILE A 146 5.70 -6.78 1.70
CA ILE A 146 6.43 -5.65 1.14
C ILE A 146 6.93 -6.08 -0.23
N LEU A 147 6.45 -5.40 -1.26
CA LEU A 147 6.97 -5.56 -2.61
C LEU A 147 8.12 -4.57 -2.77
N SER A 148 9.34 -5.07 -2.94
CA SER A 148 10.51 -4.22 -3.17
C SER A 148 10.90 -4.23 -4.64
N ALA A 149 11.15 -3.06 -5.17
CA ALA A 149 11.73 -2.86 -6.47
C ALA A 149 13.25 -3.09 -6.42
N GLY A 150 13.73 -4.33 -6.38
CA GLY A 150 15.17 -4.56 -6.21
C GLY A 150 15.61 -6.02 -6.26
N GLY A 151 15.00 -6.85 -7.10
CA GLY A 151 15.61 -8.11 -7.51
C GLY A 151 16.28 -7.93 -8.86
N GLN A 152 17.58 -8.13 -8.95
CA GLN A 152 18.21 -8.41 -10.25
C GLN A 152 17.53 -9.67 -10.81
N PRO A 153 17.35 -9.82 -12.15
CA PRO A 153 16.83 -11.03 -12.74
C PRO A 153 17.86 -12.15 -12.50
N GLY A 154 17.66 -12.93 -11.44
CA GLY A 154 18.56 -13.98 -11.00
C GLY A 154 18.26 -14.51 -9.60
N ASP A 155 17.67 -13.71 -8.74
CA ASP A 155 17.34 -14.13 -7.37
C ASP A 155 15.85 -14.47 -7.22
N ALA A 156 15.46 -15.57 -7.84
CA ALA A 156 14.16 -16.19 -7.62
C ALA A 156 14.18 -17.02 -6.31
N ALA A 157 14.52 -16.40 -5.19
CA ALA A 157 14.30 -16.97 -3.86
C ALA A 157 14.57 -15.89 -2.80
N GLY A 158 13.54 -15.14 -2.41
CA GLY A 158 13.70 -14.19 -1.32
C GLY A 158 12.56 -13.20 -1.20
N GLY A 159 11.33 -13.64 -1.34
CA GLY A 159 10.21 -12.91 -0.77
C GLY A 159 10.41 -12.93 0.75
N GLY A 160 11.01 -11.87 1.30
CA GLY A 160 11.22 -11.77 2.73
C GLY A 160 9.87 -11.71 3.45
N VAL A 161 9.37 -12.86 3.87
CA VAL A 161 8.33 -12.96 4.88
C VAL A 161 9.00 -12.54 6.17
N VAL A 162 8.77 -11.34 6.63
CA VAL A 162 9.10 -10.95 7.99
C VAL A 162 8.05 -11.60 8.89
N ALA A 163 8.32 -12.81 9.36
CA ALA A 163 7.57 -13.39 10.47
C ALA A 163 7.81 -12.55 11.72
N ARG A 164 6.75 -12.21 12.41
CA ARG A 164 6.84 -11.84 13.83
C ARG A 164 6.95 -13.08 14.68
#